data_df57dab19841854c4dff1dc3c3f69f34
#
_entry.id   df57dab19841854c4dff1dc3c3f69f34
#
_cell.length_a   1.000
_cell.length_b   1.000
_cell.length_c   1.000
_cell.angle_alpha   90.00
_cell.angle_beta   90.00
_cell.angle_gamma   90.00
#
_symmetry.space_group_name_H-M   'P 1'
#
loop_
_entity.id
_entity.type
_entity.pdbx_description
1 polymer ?
#
loop_
_entity_poly.entity_id
_entity_poly.type
_entity_poly.pdbx_seq_one_letter_code
_entity_poly.pdbx_strand_id
1 'polypeptide(L)'
;MNCCRNLLFLFLVICLLSGCTFPGGASSSVPNTPAPTSTSIPTASSTSNPVTAISESPTEGPIILPHSTVDPSTMTGKLMMGYQGWFACPGDGSKLFGYFQWIKDGYTTISAESYREDMWPDTSELTDSEKCPTDLKYPDGSPAYLYSAANYQTVLRHFQWMSEYGIDGVFLQRFAGQLSNPYYLDFRNKVTGEVRDASDAYGRAWAIMYDVTGVNEKFTDIVQVLEDDWKFLVDDMKVTDSPTYLHHNGLPVLAIWGLGFEGRPGTPEQAQQLVDFFENNPDPKYRATLMGGVPIWWRTLQSPSQTDPAWADYYCSLDVISPWAVGVAVQDAQVDDYYTHAVIPDIARAKECGAEYMPVVYPGHSYHNPDPSRPFNEYPRRGGKLYWRQVYDAISAGSTMIYNAMFDEVDEGTAMYKIAATSADVPVGLQVVTMDTDGECLPSDWYLQLGGQATKMLRGEIPLTETIPISSPTNAGACESSTPSIRIRVSTTSDWTTIDLDGVQIDNMQIVSSSPEASDASIDQNRLVLTQSIEQANAGQSIEMIVDLFPTGLGESTLNITIGRGNIGETSVEMYAMRGPDSTLLKTLQWSGIGADGQNLKTFEVPGSLFGTAP
;
A
#
# COMPACT_ATOMS: atom_id res chain seq x y z
N MET A 1 -30.83 34.76 -12.94
CA MET A 1 -31.53 33.48 -13.07
C MET A 1 -30.58 32.53 -13.80
N ASN A 2 -29.80 31.85 -13.07
CA ASN A 2 -29.19 30.54 -13.34
C ASN A 2 -28.45 30.14 -12.08
N CYS A 3 -29.19 29.46 -11.23
CA CYS A 3 -28.70 28.83 -10.02
C CYS A 3 -28.65 27.33 -10.29
N CYS A 4 -27.70 26.68 -9.70
CA CYS A 4 -27.56 25.21 -9.56
C CYS A 4 -27.04 24.43 -10.76
N ARG A 5 -25.72 24.32 -10.78
CA ARG A 5 -25.08 23.09 -11.22
C ARG A 5 -23.65 23.01 -10.67
N ASN A 6 -23.53 22.84 -9.37
CA ASN A 6 -22.35 22.31 -8.72
C ASN A 6 -22.85 21.45 -7.56
N LEU A 7 -23.16 20.21 -7.86
CA LEU A 7 -23.21 19.13 -6.90
C LEU A 7 -22.11 18.18 -7.29
N LEU A 8 -21.15 18.18 -6.41
CA LEU A 8 -20.40 17.09 -5.94
C LEU A 8 -19.27 16.51 -6.69
N PHE A 9 -18.19 16.55 -6.01
CA PHE A 9 -17.52 15.32 -5.57
C PHE A 9 -16.93 15.61 -4.19
N LEU A 10 -17.73 15.39 -3.17
CA LEU A 10 -17.27 15.33 -1.80
C LEU A 10 -16.95 13.86 -1.51
N PHE A 11 -15.82 13.37 -2.00
CA PHE A 11 -15.22 12.17 -1.45
C PHE A 11 -14.16 12.60 -0.45
N LEU A 12 -14.59 12.59 0.79
CA LEU A 12 -13.77 12.72 1.97
C LEU A 12 -12.71 11.61 1.95
N VAL A 13 -11.47 11.97 1.69
CA VAL A 13 -10.34 11.19 2.19
C VAL A 13 -10.28 11.45 3.69
N ILE A 14 -11.17 10.80 4.42
CA ILE A 14 -11.05 10.69 5.87
C ILE A 14 -10.08 9.55 6.09
N CYS A 15 -8.79 9.88 6.22
CA CYS A 15 -7.92 9.08 7.05
C CYS A 15 -8.53 9.10 8.44
N LEU A 16 -9.36 8.11 8.72
CA LEU A 16 -10.11 8.03 9.94
C LEU A 16 -9.16 7.86 11.12
N LEU A 17 -9.31 8.81 11.98
CA LEU A 17 -9.05 8.77 13.39
C LEU A 17 -9.64 7.50 14.02
N SER A 18 -8.95 6.39 13.95
CA SER A 18 -9.05 5.38 14.99
C SER A 18 -8.13 5.87 16.10
N GLY A 19 -8.66 6.77 16.90
CA GLY A 19 -8.02 7.22 18.12
C GLY A 19 -7.86 6.02 19.06
N CYS A 20 -6.65 5.47 19.15
CA CYS A 20 -6.27 4.61 20.27
C CYS A 20 -6.31 5.44 21.55
N THR A 21 -7.43 5.46 22.21
CA THR A 21 -7.52 5.93 23.60
C THR A 21 -6.95 4.84 24.49
N PHE A 22 -5.75 5.06 24.99
CA PHE A 22 -5.17 4.23 26.05
C PHE A 22 -5.97 4.39 27.35
N PRO A 23 -6.42 3.30 28.00
CA PRO A 23 -6.94 3.39 29.36
C PRO A 23 -5.78 3.68 30.33
N GLY A 24 -5.92 4.73 31.11
CA GLY A 24 -4.99 5.08 32.18
C GLY A 24 -4.80 3.94 33.17
N GLY A 25 -3.53 3.61 33.42
CA GLY A 25 -3.13 2.55 34.32
C GLY A 25 -3.56 2.81 35.76
N ALA A 26 -4.30 1.86 36.32
CA ALA A 26 -4.52 1.79 37.73
C ALA A 26 -3.29 1.15 38.42
N SER A 27 -2.68 1.90 39.30
CA SER A 27 -1.62 1.46 40.19
C SER A 27 -2.16 0.36 41.13
N SER A 28 -1.69 -0.88 40.99
CA SER A 28 -1.88 -1.93 41.98
C SER A 28 -0.56 -2.23 42.69
N SER A 29 -0.58 -2.00 44.00
CA SER A 29 0.48 -2.33 44.94
C SER A 29 0.69 -3.84 45.03
N VAL A 30 1.92 -4.30 44.84
CA VAL A 30 2.34 -5.70 45.06
C VAL A 30 2.83 -5.87 46.51
N PRO A 31 2.40 -6.89 47.26
CA PRO A 31 2.93 -7.17 48.57
C PRO A 31 4.29 -7.87 48.52
N ASN A 32 5.20 -7.44 49.38
CA ASN A 32 6.50 -8.05 49.60
C ASN A 32 6.38 -9.48 50.12
N THR A 33 7.07 -10.42 49.47
CA THR A 33 7.32 -11.77 50.00
C THR A 33 8.83 -11.96 50.19
N PRO A 34 9.29 -12.55 51.29
CA PRO A 34 10.72 -12.59 51.64
C PRO A 34 11.51 -13.65 50.87
N ALA A 35 12.79 -13.38 50.69
CA ALA A 35 13.76 -14.21 49.98
C ALA A 35 14.03 -15.56 50.68
N PRO A 36 14.25 -16.66 49.94
CA PRO A 36 14.68 -17.91 50.56
C PRO A 36 16.20 -17.95 50.74
N THR A 37 16.59 -18.50 51.85
CA THR A 37 17.93 -18.72 52.39
C THR A 37 18.75 -19.70 51.50
N SER A 38 20.00 -19.36 51.22
CA SER A 38 20.95 -20.19 50.51
C SER A 38 21.38 -21.43 51.33
N THR A 39 21.22 -22.61 50.74
CA THR A 39 21.80 -23.86 51.27
C THR A 39 22.95 -24.31 50.32
N SER A 40 24.13 -24.46 50.87
CA SER A 40 25.34 -24.90 50.18
C SER A 40 25.28 -26.40 49.85
N ILE A 41 25.62 -26.78 48.63
CA ILE A 41 25.81 -28.16 48.16
C ILE A 41 27.29 -28.43 47.92
N PRO A 42 27.84 -29.61 48.28
CA PRO A 42 29.28 -29.87 48.28
C PRO A 42 29.84 -30.13 46.88
N THR A 43 31.07 -29.69 46.71
CA THR A 43 31.91 -29.82 45.51
C THR A 43 32.26 -31.28 45.22
N ALA A 44 31.87 -31.80 44.06
CA ALA A 44 32.43 -33.04 43.52
C ALA A 44 33.52 -32.69 42.51
N SER A 45 34.73 -33.21 42.74
CA SER A 45 35.91 -33.07 41.87
C SER A 45 35.75 -34.00 40.68
N SER A 46 35.68 -33.46 39.46
CA SER A 46 35.78 -34.25 38.23
C SER A 46 37.00 -33.85 37.43
N THR A 47 37.80 -34.82 37.14
CA THR A 47 38.99 -34.77 36.28
C THR A 47 38.64 -34.38 34.86
N SER A 48 39.25 -33.30 34.36
CA SER A 48 39.10 -32.80 33.01
C SER A 48 39.96 -33.57 32.02
N ASN A 49 39.31 -34.20 31.02
CA ASN A 49 39.97 -34.52 29.76
C ASN A 49 39.98 -33.26 28.87
N PRO A 50 41.02 -33.01 28.08
CA PRO A 50 41.10 -31.86 27.21
C PRO A 50 40.10 -32.02 26.05
N VAL A 51 39.08 -31.21 26.04
CA VAL A 51 38.21 -31.01 24.88
C VAL A 51 38.98 -30.17 23.87
N THR A 52 39.25 -30.75 22.71
CA THR A 52 39.80 -30.05 21.55
C THR A 52 38.84 -28.91 21.21
N ALA A 53 39.31 -27.68 21.28
CA ALA A 53 38.56 -26.51 20.84
C ALA A 53 38.23 -26.66 19.35
N ILE A 54 36.96 -26.82 19.04
CA ILE A 54 36.45 -26.64 17.69
C ILE A 54 36.59 -25.15 17.42
N SER A 55 37.50 -24.79 16.52
CA SER A 55 37.62 -23.45 15.96
C SER A 55 36.28 -23.17 15.26
N GLU A 56 35.48 -22.29 15.82
CA GLU A 56 34.36 -21.69 15.08
C GLU A 56 34.95 -21.02 13.84
N SER A 57 34.61 -21.55 12.66
CA SER A 57 34.84 -20.84 11.40
C SER A 57 34.16 -19.48 11.49
N PRO A 58 34.80 -18.41 11.03
CA PRO A 58 34.14 -17.12 10.96
C PRO A 58 32.88 -17.30 10.13
N THR A 59 31.75 -16.90 10.68
CA THR A 59 30.50 -16.79 9.94
C THR A 59 30.76 -15.85 8.77
N GLU A 60 30.83 -16.39 7.55
CA GLU A 60 30.91 -15.55 6.36
C GLU A 60 29.69 -14.62 6.37
N GLY A 61 29.92 -13.31 6.33
CA GLY A 61 28.87 -12.34 6.18
C GLY A 61 28.11 -12.59 4.87
N PRO A 62 26.92 -12.00 4.71
CA PRO A 62 26.12 -12.18 3.51
C PRO A 62 26.93 -11.82 2.26
N ILE A 63 26.85 -12.69 1.24
CA ILE A 63 27.51 -12.46 -0.06
C ILE A 63 26.73 -11.35 -0.77
N ILE A 64 27.33 -10.16 -0.84
CA ILE A 64 26.77 -9.03 -1.58
C ILE A 64 27.23 -9.16 -3.03
N LEU A 65 26.26 -9.31 -3.94
CA LEU A 65 26.52 -9.40 -5.38
C LEU A 65 26.96 -8.03 -5.93
N PRO A 66 27.78 -8.00 -7.00
CA PRO A 66 28.12 -6.75 -7.67
C PRO A 66 26.86 -5.96 -8.08
N HIS A 67 26.77 -4.69 -7.72
CA HIS A 67 25.62 -3.83 -7.94
C HIS A 67 26.06 -2.44 -8.41
N SER A 68 25.14 -1.71 -9.05
CA SER A 68 25.32 -0.29 -9.36
C SER A 68 25.07 0.55 -8.12
N THR A 69 25.86 1.58 -7.90
CA THR A 69 25.63 2.55 -6.82
C THR A 69 24.81 3.72 -7.35
N VAL A 70 23.78 4.10 -6.61
CA VAL A 70 22.99 5.31 -6.88
C VAL A 70 23.78 6.53 -6.39
N ASP A 71 23.85 7.58 -7.20
CA ASP A 71 24.43 8.86 -6.76
C ASP A 71 23.50 9.53 -5.74
N PRO A 72 23.87 9.63 -4.46
CA PRO A 72 23.02 10.22 -3.43
C PRO A 72 23.10 11.76 -3.36
N SER A 73 23.82 12.41 -4.25
CA SER A 73 24.09 13.87 -4.17
C SER A 73 22.91 14.73 -4.62
N THR A 74 21.87 14.13 -5.24
CA THR A 74 20.69 14.84 -5.72
C THR A 74 19.46 13.95 -5.73
N MET A 75 18.27 14.54 -5.57
CA MET A 75 16.98 13.89 -5.79
C MET A 75 16.60 13.83 -7.28
N THR A 76 17.19 14.66 -8.11
CA THR A 76 16.89 14.73 -9.55
C THR A 76 17.18 13.41 -10.26
N GLY A 77 16.24 12.93 -11.08
CA GLY A 77 16.32 11.67 -11.79
C GLY A 77 16.10 10.44 -10.89
N LYS A 78 15.51 10.62 -9.71
CA LYS A 78 15.26 9.51 -8.77
C LYS A 78 13.79 9.23 -8.56
N LEU A 79 13.50 7.94 -8.49
CA LEU A 79 12.27 7.38 -7.97
C LEU A 79 12.58 6.80 -6.59
N MET A 80 12.13 7.51 -5.56
CA MET A 80 12.30 7.11 -4.16
C MET A 80 11.01 6.52 -3.63
N MET A 81 11.09 5.44 -2.85
CA MET A 81 9.92 4.79 -2.26
C MET A 81 9.80 5.13 -0.77
N GLY A 82 8.58 5.27 -0.27
CA GLY A 82 8.38 5.27 1.17
C GLY A 82 8.68 3.88 1.76
N TYR A 83 9.30 3.83 2.92
CA TYR A 83 9.62 2.61 3.64
C TYR A 83 9.12 2.72 5.07
N GLN A 84 8.10 1.94 5.41
CA GLN A 84 7.46 1.99 6.73
C GLN A 84 8.41 1.43 7.81
N GLY A 85 9.04 0.31 7.54
CA GLY A 85 9.97 -0.32 8.47
C GLY A 85 9.36 -0.50 9.86
N TRP A 86 8.09 -0.89 9.94
CA TRP A 86 7.35 -0.91 11.21
C TRP A 86 6.91 -2.28 11.70
N PHE A 87 7.10 -3.30 10.88
CA PHE A 87 6.71 -4.66 11.23
C PHE A 87 7.65 -5.27 12.26
N ALA A 88 7.11 -5.75 13.38
CA ALA A 88 7.89 -6.43 14.41
C ALA A 88 7.28 -7.77 14.79
N CYS A 89 8.13 -8.67 15.32
CA CYS A 89 7.69 -9.95 15.85
C CYS A 89 8.50 -10.36 17.09
N PRO A 90 7.98 -11.31 17.88
CA PRO A 90 8.65 -11.75 19.11
C PRO A 90 10.07 -12.26 18.83
N GLY A 91 11.03 -11.75 19.58
CA GLY A 91 12.42 -12.24 19.50
C GLY A 91 13.27 -11.61 18.41
N ASP A 92 12.82 -10.54 17.75
CA ASP A 92 13.56 -9.80 16.72
C ASP A 92 14.73 -8.94 17.25
N GLY A 93 14.98 -8.99 18.55
CA GLY A 93 16.06 -8.26 19.20
C GLY A 93 15.74 -6.80 19.51
N SER A 94 14.54 -6.32 19.19
CA SER A 94 14.02 -5.01 19.65
C SER A 94 13.43 -5.13 21.06
N LYS A 95 13.10 -3.96 21.66
CA LYS A 95 12.37 -3.92 22.93
C LYS A 95 10.86 -4.02 22.78
N LEU A 96 10.33 -4.08 21.57
CA LEU A 96 8.91 -4.37 21.36
C LEU A 96 8.61 -5.83 21.72
N PHE A 97 7.55 -6.04 22.47
CA PHE A 97 7.13 -7.37 22.89
C PHE A 97 5.94 -7.82 22.05
N GLY A 98 6.16 -8.82 21.18
CA GLY A 98 5.11 -9.38 20.36
C GLY A 98 5.12 -8.87 18.93
N TYR A 99 4.01 -9.11 18.24
CA TYR A 99 3.79 -8.63 16.90
C TYR A 99 3.37 -7.16 16.93
N PHE A 100 3.92 -6.35 16.05
CA PHE A 100 3.52 -4.97 15.86
C PHE A 100 3.22 -4.74 14.37
N GLN A 101 2.16 -4.03 14.09
CA GLN A 101 1.52 -3.81 12.78
C GLN A 101 0.90 -5.07 12.17
N TRP A 102 1.47 -6.23 12.25
CA TRP A 102 0.92 -7.48 11.70
C TRP A 102 -0.43 -7.92 12.29
N ILE A 103 -0.81 -7.38 13.45
CA ILE A 103 -1.88 -7.94 14.27
C ILE A 103 -2.90 -6.86 14.69
N LYS A 104 -4.17 -7.23 14.70
CA LYS A 104 -5.26 -6.40 15.26
C LYS A 104 -5.11 -6.27 16.77
N ASP A 105 -5.58 -5.16 17.33
CA ASP A 105 -5.55 -4.90 18.76
C ASP A 105 -6.23 -6.01 19.58
N GLY A 106 -5.61 -6.37 20.71
CA GLY A 106 -6.15 -7.36 21.64
C GLY A 106 -5.73 -8.80 21.37
N TYR A 107 -5.01 -9.06 20.28
CA TYR A 107 -4.44 -10.37 19.97
C TYR A 107 -2.96 -10.45 20.33
N THR A 108 -2.42 -11.66 20.48
CA THR A 108 -1.01 -11.92 20.79
C THR A 108 -0.34 -12.90 19.82
N THR A 109 -1.11 -13.55 18.96
CA THR A 109 -0.63 -14.48 17.93
C THR A 109 -1.28 -14.16 16.59
N ILE A 110 -0.60 -14.51 15.49
CA ILE A 110 -1.10 -14.28 14.13
C ILE A 110 -1.95 -15.48 13.70
N SER A 111 -3.24 -15.22 13.52
CA SER A 111 -4.25 -16.17 13.00
C SER A 111 -5.07 -15.48 11.91
N ALA A 112 -5.98 -16.20 11.26
CA ALA A 112 -6.89 -15.60 10.28
C ALA A 112 -7.78 -14.49 10.85
N GLU A 113 -8.15 -14.56 12.15
CA GLU A 113 -8.96 -13.55 12.80
C GLU A 113 -8.16 -12.30 13.19
N SER A 114 -6.88 -12.50 13.55
CA SER A 114 -6.00 -11.45 14.08
C SER A 114 -5.13 -10.77 13.03
N TYR A 115 -4.95 -11.35 11.86
CA TYR A 115 -4.18 -10.74 10.77
C TYR A 115 -4.86 -9.45 10.32
N ARG A 116 -4.06 -8.40 10.17
CA ARG A 116 -4.58 -7.05 9.96
C ARG A 116 -4.45 -6.58 8.51
N GLU A 117 -3.46 -7.10 7.79
CA GLU A 117 -2.99 -6.50 6.54
C GLU A 117 -3.84 -6.92 5.33
N ASP A 118 -3.92 -6.06 4.33
CA ASP A 118 -4.65 -6.32 3.08
C ASP A 118 -3.83 -7.06 2.02
N MET A 119 -2.53 -7.29 2.26
CA MET A 119 -1.67 -8.10 1.40
C MET A 119 -0.87 -9.09 2.22
N TRP A 120 -0.48 -10.21 1.59
CA TRP A 120 0.45 -11.17 2.17
C TRP A 120 1.82 -11.04 1.50
N PRO A 121 2.92 -10.79 2.27
CA PRO A 121 4.25 -10.72 1.70
C PRO A 121 4.68 -12.08 1.14
N ASP A 122 5.40 -12.09 0.02
CA ASP A 122 6.08 -13.28 -0.46
C ASP A 122 7.30 -13.56 0.43
N THR A 123 7.20 -14.61 1.24
CA THR A 123 8.24 -15.01 2.20
C THR A 123 9.08 -16.18 1.71
N SER A 124 8.98 -16.56 0.44
CA SER A 124 9.66 -17.71 -0.15
C SER A 124 11.19 -17.61 -0.12
N GLU A 125 11.72 -16.40 -0.20
CA GLU A 125 13.16 -16.13 -0.17
C GLU A 125 13.73 -15.94 1.26
N LEU A 126 12.87 -15.90 2.29
CA LEU A 126 13.34 -15.70 3.66
C LEU A 126 14.09 -16.93 4.18
N THR A 127 15.25 -16.68 4.76
CA THR A 127 15.99 -17.70 5.52
C THR A 127 15.31 -17.98 6.87
N ASP A 128 15.67 -19.08 7.53
CA ASP A 128 15.07 -19.42 8.83
C ASP A 128 15.31 -18.35 9.91
N SER A 129 16.38 -17.57 9.80
CA SER A 129 16.66 -16.45 10.73
C SER A 129 15.81 -15.21 10.49
N GLU A 130 15.13 -15.10 9.35
CA GLU A 130 14.25 -13.97 8.98
C GLU A 130 12.79 -14.27 9.32
N LYS A 131 12.44 -15.56 9.46
CA LYS A 131 11.06 -16.01 9.63
C LYS A 131 10.50 -15.78 11.01
N CYS A 132 9.39 -15.07 11.08
CA CYS A 132 8.58 -14.95 12.27
C CYS A 132 7.44 -15.98 12.23
N PRO A 133 7.27 -16.85 13.23
CA PRO A 133 6.24 -17.89 13.20
C PRO A 133 4.84 -17.31 13.28
N THR A 134 3.86 -17.99 12.67
CA THR A 134 2.43 -17.69 12.79
C THR A 134 1.66 -18.96 13.11
N ASP A 135 0.39 -18.83 13.49
CA ASP A 135 -0.52 -19.98 13.63
C ASP A 135 -1.16 -20.37 12.28
N LEU A 136 -0.78 -19.69 11.20
CA LEU A 136 -1.31 -19.87 9.85
C LEU A 136 -0.58 -20.96 9.08
N LYS A 137 -1.29 -21.54 8.10
CA LYS A 137 -0.75 -22.54 7.17
C LYS A 137 -1.17 -22.22 5.74
N TYR A 138 -0.30 -22.54 4.80
CA TYR A 138 -0.64 -22.54 3.39
C TYR A 138 -1.59 -23.69 3.02
N PRO A 139 -2.23 -23.65 1.83
CA PRO A 139 -3.14 -24.72 1.38
C PRO A 139 -2.53 -26.12 1.35
N ASP A 140 -1.22 -26.25 1.16
CA ASP A 140 -0.48 -27.52 1.20
C ASP A 140 -0.19 -28.03 2.63
N GLY A 141 -0.61 -27.27 3.66
CA GLY A 141 -0.41 -27.58 5.08
C GLY A 141 0.94 -27.14 5.65
N SER A 142 1.82 -26.55 4.85
CA SER A 142 3.08 -25.98 5.31
C SER A 142 2.85 -24.75 6.19
N PRO A 143 3.72 -24.49 7.19
CA PRO A 143 3.57 -23.33 8.07
C PRO A 143 3.86 -22.03 7.31
N ALA A 144 3.09 -20.99 7.59
CA ALA A 144 3.27 -19.66 7.04
C ALA A 144 4.07 -18.77 8.01
N TYR A 145 4.87 -17.88 7.45
CA TYR A 145 5.77 -17.01 8.21
C TYR A 145 5.61 -15.56 7.77
N LEU A 146 5.89 -14.65 8.69
CA LEU A 146 6.07 -13.23 8.44
C LEU A 146 7.52 -12.84 8.70
N TYR A 147 7.81 -11.54 8.78
CA TYR A 147 9.15 -11.03 9.06
C TYR A 147 9.13 -9.88 10.05
N SER A 148 10.31 -9.45 10.52
CA SER A 148 10.49 -8.21 11.28
C SER A 148 11.39 -7.24 10.52
N ALA A 149 11.00 -5.96 10.49
CA ALA A 149 11.85 -4.87 10.00
C ALA A 149 13.05 -4.59 10.92
N ALA A 150 13.07 -5.13 12.15
CA ALA A 150 14.21 -5.11 13.04
C ALA A 150 15.17 -6.29 12.83
N ASN A 151 15.01 -7.06 11.77
CA ASN A 151 15.94 -8.11 11.35
C ASN A 151 16.80 -7.61 10.20
N TYR A 152 18.11 -7.47 10.45
CA TYR A 152 19.03 -6.95 9.45
C TYR A 152 19.03 -7.73 8.13
N GLN A 153 18.91 -9.05 8.17
CA GLN A 153 18.90 -9.88 6.94
C GLN A 153 17.68 -9.57 6.08
N THR A 154 16.52 -9.31 6.70
CA THR A 154 15.29 -8.91 6.00
C THR A 154 15.45 -7.53 5.34
N VAL A 155 15.99 -6.55 6.09
CA VAL A 155 16.24 -5.22 5.53
C VAL A 155 17.27 -5.31 4.41
N LEU A 156 18.34 -6.07 4.60
CA LEU A 156 19.38 -6.30 3.58
C LEU A 156 18.78 -6.91 2.30
N ARG A 157 17.84 -7.86 2.41
CA ARG A 157 17.10 -8.45 1.28
C ARG A 157 16.24 -7.41 0.56
N HIS A 158 15.55 -6.54 1.28
CA HIS A 158 14.78 -5.46 0.68
C HIS A 158 15.68 -4.54 -0.17
N PHE A 159 16.86 -4.18 0.34
CA PHE A 159 17.82 -3.37 -0.40
C PHE A 159 18.49 -4.14 -1.55
N GLN A 160 18.66 -5.46 -1.41
CA GLN A 160 19.05 -6.33 -2.52
C GLN A 160 18.03 -6.27 -3.65
N TRP A 161 16.74 -6.45 -3.35
CA TRP A 161 15.68 -6.32 -4.36
C TRP A 161 15.69 -4.93 -5.02
N MET A 162 15.80 -3.85 -4.25
CA MET A 162 15.90 -2.51 -4.84
C MET A 162 17.07 -2.40 -5.83
N SER A 163 18.20 -2.99 -5.48
CA SER A 163 19.40 -3.02 -6.35
C SER A 163 19.18 -3.85 -7.61
N GLU A 164 18.61 -5.04 -7.50
CA GLU A 164 18.36 -5.97 -8.60
C GLU A 164 17.38 -5.40 -9.62
N TYR A 165 16.35 -4.69 -9.15
CA TYR A 165 15.30 -4.11 -10.00
C TYR A 165 15.59 -2.67 -10.42
N GLY A 166 16.68 -2.05 -9.95
CA GLY A 166 17.07 -0.68 -10.33
C GLY A 166 16.23 0.42 -9.68
N ILE A 167 15.75 0.18 -8.47
CA ILE A 167 15.07 1.17 -7.62
C ILE A 167 16.14 1.98 -6.89
N ASP A 168 15.95 3.30 -6.81
CA ASP A 168 16.97 4.22 -6.30
C ASP A 168 17.17 4.17 -4.80
N GLY A 169 16.10 3.98 -4.04
CA GLY A 169 16.17 3.96 -2.58
C GLY A 169 14.88 4.38 -1.90
N VAL A 170 14.99 4.78 -0.63
CA VAL A 170 13.82 4.96 0.23
C VAL A 170 13.86 6.23 1.08
N PHE A 171 12.65 6.70 1.46
CA PHE A 171 12.42 7.54 2.61
C PHE A 171 11.97 6.67 3.77
N LEU A 172 12.81 6.55 4.81
CA LEU A 172 12.49 5.77 6.01
C LEU A 172 11.55 6.55 6.93
N GLN A 173 10.37 6.01 7.19
CA GLN A 173 9.35 6.61 8.04
C GLN A 173 9.76 6.57 9.53
N ARG A 174 9.65 7.72 10.23
CA ARG A 174 9.77 7.85 11.68
C ARG A 174 8.54 8.54 12.24
N PHE A 175 7.69 7.80 12.93
CA PHE A 175 6.40 8.31 13.44
C PHE A 175 6.59 9.15 14.68
N ALA A 176 6.26 10.42 14.62
CA ALA A 176 6.45 11.42 15.70
C ALA A 176 5.82 10.97 17.03
N GLY A 177 4.63 10.36 16.98
CA GLY A 177 3.95 9.85 18.17
C GLY A 177 4.66 8.69 18.89
N GLN A 178 5.58 8.02 18.23
CA GLN A 178 6.33 6.90 18.79
C GLN A 178 7.64 7.33 19.46
N LEU A 179 8.18 8.50 19.13
CA LEU A 179 9.50 8.95 19.56
C LEU A 179 9.57 9.22 21.08
N SER A 180 8.44 9.51 21.72
CA SER A 180 8.36 9.70 23.18
C SER A 180 8.28 8.40 23.98
N ASN A 181 8.06 7.25 23.30
CA ASN A 181 7.96 5.95 23.96
C ASN A 181 9.26 5.15 23.81
N PRO A 182 9.95 4.78 24.91
CA PRO A 182 11.28 4.19 24.83
C PRO A 182 11.33 2.82 24.14
N TYR A 183 10.21 2.07 24.06
CA TYR A 183 10.13 0.79 23.36
C TYR A 183 10.05 1.00 21.85
N TYR A 184 9.17 1.89 21.41
CA TYR A 184 9.06 2.25 19.99
C TYR A 184 10.31 3.00 19.49
N LEU A 185 10.86 3.91 20.29
CA LEU A 185 12.09 4.63 19.93
C LEU A 185 13.26 3.66 19.73
N ASP A 186 13.43 2.66 20.62
CA ASP A 186 14.44 1.62 20.47
C ASP A 186 14.28 0.85 19.17
N PHE A 187 13.04 0.42 18.87
CA PHE A 187 12.73 -0.27 17.61
C PHE A 187 13.04 0.61 16.39
N ARG A 188 12.58 1.88 16.39
CA ARG A 188 12.86 2.82 15.29
C ARG A 188 14.34 3.07 15.10
N ASN A 189 15.11 3.19 16.19
CA ASN A 189 16.55 3.37 16.12
C ASN A 189 17.26 2.13 15.56
N LYS A 190 16.82 0.93 15.97
CA LYS A 190 17.33 -0.32 15.42
C LYS A 190 17.10 -0.40 13.91
N VAL A 191 15.86 -0.20 13.46
CA VAL A 191 15.52 -0.19 12.03
C VAL A 191 16.29 0.88 11.26
N THR A 192 16.47 2.07 11.84
CA THR A 192 17.27 3.15 11.21
C THR A 192 18.72 2.73 10.99
N GLY A 193 19.32 2.05 11.96
CA GLY A 193 20.69 1.50 11.82
C GLY A 193 20.77 0.43 10.73
N GLU A 194 19.81 -0.47 10.68
CA GLU A 194 19.75 -1.55 9.69
C GLU A 194 19.51 -1.04 8.27
N VAL A 195 18.64 -0.02 8.09
CA VAL A 195 18.43 0.64 6.80
C VAL A 195 19.69 1.34 6.32
N ARG A 196 20.38 2.07 7.19
CA ARG A 196 21.67 2.68 6.86
C ARG A 196 22.67 1.62 6.37
N ASP A 197 22.87 0.56 7.14
CA ASP A 197 23.88 -0.46 6.86
C ASP A 197 23.52 -1.27 5.58
N ALA A 198 22.24 -1.57 5.34
CA ALA A 198 21.77 -2.23 4.13
C ALA A 198 21.86 -1.33 2.89
N SER A 199 21.56 -0.05 3.06
CA SER A 199 21.69 0.99 2.03
C SER A 199 23.15 1.14 1.59
N ASP A 200 24.08 1.23 2.55
CA ASP A 200 25.51 1.28 2.28
C ASP A 200 26.01 0.00 1.58
N ALA A 201 25.49 -1.17 1.98
CA ALA A 201 25.86 -2.45 1.39
C ALA A 201 25.43 -2.59 -0.07
N TYR A 202 24.25 -2.09 -0.45
CA TYR A 202 23.71 -2.22 -1.82
C TYR A 202 23.76 -0.91 -2.61
N GLY A 203 24.36 0.16 -2.09
CA GLY A 203 24.52 1.43 -2.79
C GLY A 203 23.20 2.07 -3.20
N ARG A 204 22.18 2.00 -2.34
CA ARG A 204 20.86 2.63 -2.56
C ARG A 204 20.75 3.91 -1.72
N ALA A 205 20.14 4.94 -2.25
CA ALA A 205 19.95 6.19 -1.51
C ALA A 205 18.88 6.02 -0.42
N TRP A 206 19.03 6.73 0.70
CA TRP A 206 18.03 6.76 1.75
C TRP A 206 18.01 8.11 2.49
N ALA A 207 16.87 8.46 3.03
CA ALA A 207 16.70 9.63 3.87
C ALA A 207 15.63 9.37 4.95
N ILE A 208 15.64 10.17 6.00
CA ILE A 208 14.62 10.14 7.04
C ILE A 208 13.37 10.89 6.57
N MET A 209 12.18 10.33 6.86
CA MET A 209 10.89 11.00 6.74
C MET A 209 10.16 10.94 8.07
N TYR A 210 9.99 12.06 8.73
CA TYR A 210 9.09 12.14 9.87
C TYR A 210 7.63 12.06 9.41
N ASP A 211 6.81 11.35 10.18
CA ASP A 211 5.39 11.18 9.94
C ASP A 211 4.61 11.53 11.19
N VAL A 212 3.63 12.41 11.06
CA VAL A 212 2.78 12.85 12.18
C VAL A 212 1.45 12.05 12.25
N THR A 213 1.33 10.94 11.51
CA THR A 213 0.19 10.02 11.62
C THR A 213 0.12 9.40 13.03
N GLY A 214 -1.10 9.15 13.51
CA GLY A 214 -1.34 8.54 14.82
C GLY A 214 -1.30 9.52 15.98
N VAL A 215 -1.01 10.79 15.74
CA VAL A 215 -1.15 11.89 16.71
C VAL A 215 -2.13 12.94 16.17
N ASN A 216 -2.80 13.64 17.06
CA ASN A 216 -3.82 14.63 16.71
C ASN A 216 -3.37 16.04 17.13
N GLU A 217 -4.22 17.04 16.92
CA GLU A 217 -3.97 18.44 17.21
C GLU A 217 -3.61 18.76 18.68
N LYS A 218 -3.78 17.80 19.60
CA LYS A 218 -3.38 17.95 21.02
C LYS A 218 -1.90 17.61 21.24
N PHE A 219 -1.21 17.07 20.23
CA PHE A 219 0.23 16.83 20.28
C PHE A 219 0.97 18.13 20.01
N THR A 220 1.17 18.93 21.07
CA THR A 220 1.70 20.30 20.97
C THR A 220 3.21 20.38 20.92
N ASP A 221 3.92 19.31 21.25
CA ASP A 221 5.38 19.29 21.39
C ASP A 221 6.10 18.87 20.09
N ILE A 222 5.40 18.95 18.95
CA ILE A 222 5.88 18.44 17.65
C ILE A 222 7.25 19.03 17.26
N VAL A 223 7.47 20.32 17.47
CA VAL A 223 8.74 20.98 17.12
C VAL A 223 9.88 20.39 17.93
N GLN A 224 9.73 20.38 19.26
CA GLN A 224 10.78 19.88 20.16
C GLN A 224 11.10 18.40 19.92
N VAL A 225 10.07 17.57 19.69
CA VAL A 225 10.24 16.13 19.45
C VAL A 225 11.05 15.89 18.17
N LEU A 226 10.73 16.58 17.07
CA LEU A 226 11.43 16.38 15.81
C LEU A 226 12.85 16.96 15.84
N GLU A 227 13.03 18.13 16.47
CA GLU A 227 14.38 18.72 16.64
C GLU A 227 15.31 17.84 17.47
N ASP A 228 14.82 17.31 18.60
CA ASP A 228 15.65 16.49 19.50
C ASP A 228 15.98 15.15 18.85
N ASP A 229 15.02 14.52 18.17
CA ASP A 229 15.27 13.28 17.44
C ASP A 229 16.26 13.49 16.28
N TRP A 230 16.14 14.59 15.51
CA TRP A 230 17.11 14.89 14.45
C TRP A 230 18.53 15.11 14.99
N LYS A 231 18.65 15.85 16.08
CA LYS A 231 19.96 16.02 16.75
C LYS A 231 20.54 14.65 17.16
N PHE A 232 19.75 13.78 17.73
CA PHE A 232 20.16 12.43 18.09
C PHE A 232 20.57 11.60 16.85
N LEU A 233 19.79 11.65 15.77
CA LEU A 233 20.10 10.93 14.53
C LEU A 233 21.42 11.41 13.92
N VAL A 234 21.69 12.71 13.93
CA VAL A 234 22.94 13.29 13.41
C VAL A 234 24.11 13.04 14.35
N ASP A 235 23.95 13.28 15.66
CA ASP A 235 25.05 13.28 16.61
C ASP A 235 25.43 11.89 17.11
N ASP A 236 24.46 11.04 17.38
CA ASP A 236 24.69 9.74 17.98
C ASP A 236 24.63 8.61 16.94
N MET A 237 23.61 8.62 16.07
CA MET A 237 23.46 7.59 15.05
C MET A 237 24.27 7.85 13.77
N LYS A 238 24.77 9.09 13.59
CA LYS A 238 25.61 9.47 12.43
C LYS A 238 24.92 9.17 11.08
N VAL A 239 23.61 9.40 10.97
CA VAL A 239 22.86 9.03 9.77
C VAL A 239 23.35 9.78 8.52
N THR A 240 23.72 11.06 8.67
CA THR A 240 24.23 11.90 7.59
C THR A 240 25.69 11.62 7.21
N ASP A 241 26.40 10.81 8.01
CA ASP A 241 27.76 10.34 7.67
C ASP A 241 27.74 9.12 6.72
N SER A 242 26.57 8.48 6.53
CA SER A 242 26.42 7.38 5.58
C SER A 242 26.68 7.88 4.15
N PRO A 243 27.54 7.17 3.38
CA PRO A 243 27.88 7.57 2.01
C PRO A 243 26.68 7.48 1.05
N THR A 244 25.59 6.83 1.46
CA THR A 244 24.37 6.68 0.68
C THR A 244 23.21 7.54 1.21
N TYR A 245 23.45 8.33 2.28
CA TYR A 245 22.41 9.27 2.73
C TYR A 245 22.12 10.31 1.64
N LEU A 246 20.83 10.46 1.30
CA LEU A 246 20.39 11.32 0.21
C LEU A 246 20.67 12.80 0.51
N HIS A 247 21.28 13.48 -0.43
CA HIS A 247 21.49 14.92 -0.42
C HIS A 247 20.75 15.56 -1.57
N HIS A 248 20.46 16.85 -1.42
CA HIS A 248 19.95 17.69 -2.48
C HIS A 248 20.35 19.12 -2.23
N ASN A 249 20.70 19.87 -3.27
CA ASN A 249 21.20 21.23 -3.15
C ASN A 249 22.37 21.40 -2.17
N GLY A 250 23.16 20.34 -1.99
CA GLY A 250 24.35 20.33 -1.12
C GLY A 250 24.08 20.06 0.37
N LEU A 251 22.84 19.82 0.76
CA LEU A 251 22.44 19.48 2.14
C LEU A 251 21.82 18.06 2.21
N PRO A 252 21.90 17.38 3.37
CA PRO A 252 21.17 16.14 3.57
C PRO A 252 19.67 16.38 3.45
N VAL A 253 18.94 15.43 2.83
CA VAL A 253 17.49 15.52 2.68
C VAL A 253 16.80 15.05 3.96
N LEU A 254 15.80 15.81 4.39
CA LEU A 254 14.85 15.41 5.42
C LEU A 254 13.43 15.65 4.92
N ALA A 255 12.54 14.71 5.14
CA ALA A 255 11.13 14.88 4.83
C ALA A 255 10.28 14.97 6.11
N ILE A 256 9.20 15.77 6.08
CA ILE A 256 8.15 15.79 7.11
C ILE A 256 6.81 15.60 6.42
N TRP A 257 6.12 14.51 6.75
CA TRP A 257 4.80 14.21 6.21
C TRP A 257 3.70 14.50 7.22
N GLY A 258 2.63 15.15 6.76
CA GLY A 258 1.38 15.27 7.49
C GLY A 258 1.09 16.64 8.11
N LEU A 259 2.02 17.61 8.05
CA LEU A 259 1.75 18.98 8.48
C LEU A 259 0.77 19.67 7.51
N GLY A 260 -0.20 20.39 8.07
CA GLY A 260 -1.23 21.09 7.30
C GLY A 260 -2.43 20.24 6.88
N PHE A 261 -2.49 18.97 7.23
CA PHE A 261 -3.71 18.16 7.06
C PHE A 261 -4.72 18.47 8.18
N GLU A 262 -6.00 18.43 7.84
CA GLU A 262 -7.09 18.49 8.82
C GLU A 262 -6.94 17.38 9.88
N GLY A 263 -7.14 17.73 11.17
CA GLY A 263 -7.07 16.80 12.29
C GLY A 263 -5.66 16.31 12.66
N ARG A 264 -4.60 16.82 12.00
CA ARG A 264 -3.20 16.51 12.35
C ARG A 264 -2.59 17.60 13.26
N PRO A 265 -1.50 17.29 13.99
CA PRO A 265 -0.82 18.24 14.84
C PRO A 265 -0.08 19.32 14.03
N GLY A 266 0.27 20.39 14.71
CA GLY A 266 1.02 21.51 14.16
C GLY A 266 0.14 22.68 13.76
N THR A 267 0.68 23.89 14.03
CA THR A 267 0.15 25.14 13.52
C THR A 267 1.10 25.68 12.44
N PRO A 268 0.67 26.65 11.62
CA PRO A 268 1.58 27.28 10.65
C PRO A 268 2.85 27.82 11.28
N GLU A 269 2.75 28.39 12.50
CA GLU A 269 3.90 28.92 13.24
C GLU A 269 4.86 27.82 13.70
N GLN A 270 4.35 26.67 14.15
CA GLN A 270 5.16 25.51 14.51
C GLN A 270 5.84 24.90 13.28
N ALA A 271 5.11 24.81 12.18
CA ALA A 271 5.67 24.36 10.90
C ALA A 271 6.79 25.29 10.42
N GLN A 272 6.60 26.61 10.54
CA GLN A 272 7.65 27.60 10.23
C GLN A 272 8.86 27.49 11.16
N GLN A 273 8.67 27.19 12.46
CA GLN A 273 9.78 26.93 13.38
C GLN A 273 10.63 25.75 12.95
N LEU A 274 9.99 24.68 12.44
CA LEU A 274 10.73 23.53 11.87
C LEU A 274 11.51 23.93 10.61
N VAL A 275 10.92 24.71 9.71
CA VAL A 275 11.64 25.24 8.54
C VAL A 275 12.86 26.05 9.01
N ASP A 276 12.68 26.98 9.95
CA ASP A 276 13.78 27.79 10.47
C ASP A 276 14.88 26.94 11.13
N PHE A 277 14.50 25.87 11.81
CA PHE A 277 15.46 24.94 12.41
C PHE A 277 16.28 24.20 11.36
N PHE A 278 15.65 23.67 10.32
CA PHE A 278 16.34 22.86 9.31
C PHE A 278 17.11 23.71 8.30
N GLU A 279 16.66 24.90 7.96
CA GLU A 279 17.33 25.75 6.99
C GLU A 279 18.36 26.69 7.62
N ASN A 280 18.02 27.26 8.77
CA ASN A 280 18.76 28.39 9.36
C ASN A 280 19.49 28.02 10.66
N ASN A 281 19.58 26.73 11.01
CA ASN A 281 20.27 26.33 12.25
C ASN A 281 21.66 26.94 12.36
N PRO A 282 22.03 27.51 13.52
CA PRO A 282 23.36 28.07 13.72
C PRO A 282 24.49 27.04 13.61
N ASP A 283 24.21 25.78 13.98
CA ASP A 283 25.11 24.65 13.71
C ASP A 283 24.76 24.03 12.35
N PRO A 284 25.60 24.19 11.32
CA PRO A 284 25.30 23.76 9.96
C PRO A 284 25.12 22.25 9.83
N LYS A 285 25.58 21.42 10.79
CA LYS A 285 25.40 19.95 10.74
C LYS A 285 23.94 19.51 10.87
N TYR A 286 23.06 20.34 11.44
CA TYR A 286 21.62 20.04 11.56
C TYR A 286 20.79 20.58 10.40
N ARG A 287 21.39 21.33 9.48
CA ARG A 287 20.69 21.83 8.31
C ARG A 287 20.37 20.73 7.33
N ALA A 288 19.22 20.84 6.69
CA ALA A 288 18.74 19.87 5.71
C ALA A 288 17.99 20.58 4.58
N THR A 289 17.98 19.96 3.41
CA THR A 289 16.99 20.23 2.37
C THR A 289 15.65 19.65 2.83
N LEU A 290 14.65 20.50 3.00
CA LEU A 290 13.39 20.12 3.62
C LEU A 290 12.32 19.78 2.57
N MET A 291 11.88 18.52 2.56
CA MET A 291 10.75 18.06 1.76
C MET A 291 9.49 18.00 2.63
N GLY A 292 8.40 18.60 2.17
CA GLY A 292 7.10 18.51 2.84
C GLY A 292 6.16 17.53 2.14
N GLY A 293 5.71 16.48 2.86
CA GLY A 293 4.56 15.67 2.48
C GLY A 293 3.27 16.39 2.87
N VAL A 294 2.66 17.07 1.92
CA VAL A 294 1.56 18.02 2.12
C VAL A 294 0.22 17.48 1.61
N PRO A 295 -0.93 18.08 1.97
CA PRO A 295 -2.23 17.70 1.40
C PRO A 295 -2.30 17.94 -0.12
N ILE A 296 -3.08 17.14 -0.84
CA ILE A 296 -3.26 17.27 -2.31
C ILE A 296 -3.79 18.65 -2.75
N TRP A 297 -4.52 19.36 -1.90
CA TRP A 297 -5.06 20.69 -2.21
C TRP A 297 -4.32 21.82 -1.48
N TRP A 298 -3.03 21.60 -1.17
CA TRP A 298 -2.15 22.58 -0.50
C TRP A 298 -2.19 23.99 -1.14
N ARG A 299 -2.28 24.06 -2.46
CA ARG A 299 -2.30 25.31 -3.21
C ARG A 299 -3.59 26.12 -3.01
N THR A 300 -4.70 25.45 -2.83
CA THR A 300 -6.03 26.05 -2.72
C THR A 300 -6.60 26.01 -1.31
N LEU A 301 -5.91 25.38 -0.37
CA LEU A 301 -6.32 25.19 1.03
C LEU A 301 -7.71 24.56 1.17
N GLN A 302 -8.04 23.62 0.28
CA GLN A 302 -9.28 22.84 0.35
C GLN A 302 -9.01 21.53 1.07
N SER A 303 -10.04 20.95 1.70
CA SER A 303 -9.95 19.63 2.32
C SER A 303 -9.26 18.61 1.39
N PRO A 304 -8.33 17.81 1.86
CA PRO A 304 -7.93 17.60 3.28
C PRO A 304 -6.91 18.60 3.85
N SER A 305 -6.63 19.72 3.18
CA SER A 305 -5.76 20.77 3.72
C SER A 305 -6.50 21.59 4.78
N GLN A 306 -5.76 22.02 5.82
CA GLN A 306 -6.25 23.05 6.74
C GLN A 306 -6.48 24.36 5.98
N THR A 307 -7.50 25.13 6.39
CA THR A 307 -7.96 26.32 5.66
C THR A 307 -7.35 27.64 6.10
N ASP A 308 -6.48 27.64 7.13
CA ASP A 308 -5.78 28.84 7.55
C ASP A 308 -4.84 29.33 6.44
N PRO A 309 -4.98 30.58 5.95
CA PRO A 309 -4.10 31.13 4.90
C PRO A 309 -2.61 31.09 5.21
N ALA A 310 -2.20 31.08 6.47
CA ALA A 310 -0.81 31.01 6.88
C ALA A 310 -0.12 29.69 6.47
N TRP A 311 -0.88 28.62 6.20
CA TRP A 311 -0.33 27.40 5.63
C TRP A 311 0.26 27.60 4.23
N ALA A 312 -0.26 28.56 3.45
CA ALA A 312 0.30 28.85 2.13
C ALA A 312 1.74 29.38 2.21
N ASP A 313 2.07 30.14 3.26
CA ASP A 313 3.43 30.64 3.49
C ASP A 313 4.37 29.48 3.88
N TYR A 314 3.92 28.58 4.76
CA TYR A 314 4.68 27.36 5.10
C TYR A 314 4.95 26.50 3.87
N TYR A 315 3.93 26.19 3.06
CA TYR A 315 4.16 25.37 1.87
C TYR A 315 5.14 26.01 0.89
N CYS A 316 5.12 27.34 0.77
CA CYS A 316 6.07 28.08 -0.06
C CYS A 316 7.48 28.24 0.56
N SER A 317 7.67 27.85 1.81
CA SER A 317 9.00 27.84 2.46
C SER A 317 9.70 26.49 2.40
N LEU A 318 9.08 25.47 1.85
CA LEU A 318 9.69 24.15 1.63
C LEU A 318 10.61 24.16 0.41
N ASP A 319 11.72 23.41 0.47
CA ASP A 319 12.58 23.18 -0.70
C ASP A 319 11.92 22.28 -1.73
N VAL A 320 11.19 21.23 -1.26
CA VAL A 320 10.49 20.26 -2.11
C VAL A 320 9.09 20.04 -1.58
N ILE A 321 8.09 20.20 -2.44
CA ILE A 321 6.68 19.99 -2.13
C ILE A 321 6.24 18.64 -2.72
N SER A 322 5.69 17.75 -1.87
CA SER A 322 5.25 16.40 -2.27
C SER A 322 3.84 16.13 -1.77
N PRO A 323 2.79 16.41 -2.55
CA PRO A 323 1.40 16.20 -2.13
C PRO A 323 1.03 14.72 -2.09
N TRP A 324 0.33 14.30 -1.03
CA TRP A 324 -0.10 12.92 -0.87
C TRP A 324 -1.31 12.59 -1.74
N ALA A 325 -1.11 11.76 -2.75
CA ALA A 325 -2.11 11.47 -3.79
C ALA A 325 -2.65 10.02 -3.76
N VAL A 326 -2.34 9.22 -2.73
CA VAL A 326 -2.89 7.86 -2.62
C VAL A 326 -4.41 7.92 -2.52
N GLY A 327 -5.10 7.15 -3.37
CA GLY A 327 -6.56 7.10 -3.38
C GLY A 327 -7.27 8.22 -4.18
N VAL A 328 -6.55 9.00 -5.00
CA VAL A 328 -7.18 10.08 -5.79
C VAL A 328 -7.81 9.61 -7.11
N ALA A 329 -7.40 8.46 -7.65
CA ALA A 329 -7.84 7.97 -8.94
C ALA A 329 -7.87 6.44 -9.00
N VAL A 330 -8.84 5.90 -9.77
CA VAL A 330 -9.00 4.48 -10.07
C VAL A 330 -8.83 4.22 -11.57
N GLN A 331 -9.30 5.15 -12.40
CA GLN A 331 -9.30 5.05 -13.86
C GLN A 331 -8.33 6.05 -14.48
N ASP A 332 -7.84 5.73 -15.68
CA ASP A 332 -6.87 6.57 -16.40
C ASP A 332 -7.38 8.01 -16.58
N ALA A 333 -8.65 8.18 -16.95
CA ALA A 333 -9.26 9.51 -17.10
C ALA A 333 -9.26 10.32 -15.80
N GLN A 334 -9.36 9.68 -14.63
CA GLN A 334 -9.26 10.36 -13.33
C GLN A 334 -7.81 10.74 -13.01
N VAL A 335 -6.84 9.91 -13.43
CA VAL A 335 -5.43 10.25 -13.34
C VAL A 335 -5.14 11.49 -14.19
N ASP A 336 -5.56 11.48 -15.46
CA ASP A 336 -5.39 12.62 -16.39
C ASP A 336 -6.01 13.91 -15.85
N ASP A 337 -7.22 13.80 -15.28
CA ASP A 337 -7.92 14.94 -14.69
C ASP A 337 -7.17 15.50 -13.48
N TYR A 338 -6.68 14.62 -12.59
CA TYR A 338 -5.87 15.02 -11.43
C TYR A 338 -4.56 15.69 -11.87
N TYR A 339 -3.85 15.14 -12.83
CA TYR A 339 -2.62 15.76 -13.33
C TYR A 339 -2.89 17.10 -14.02
N THR A 340 -3.96 17.19 -14.80
CA THR A 340 -4.32 18.44 -15.50
C THR A 340 -4.73 19.56 -14.54
N HIS A 341 -5.54 19.25 -13.53
CA HIS A 341 -6.18 20.26 -12.67
C HIS A 341 -5.48 20.48 -11.33
N ALA A 342 -4.66 19.54 -10.87
CA ALA A 342 -3.88 19.65 -9.65
C ALA A 342 -2.37 19.71 -9.92
N VAL A 343 -1.77 18.64 -10.46
CA VAL A 343 -0.30 18.49 -10.51
C VAL A 343 0.37 19.57 -11.38
N ILE A 344 -0.12 19.80 -12.59
CA ILE A 344 0.46 20.83 -13.49
C ILE A 344 0.36 22.24 -12.89
N PRO A 345 -0.80 22.71 -12.36
CA PRO A 345 -0.85 23.96 -11.63
C PRO A 345 -0.01 24.01 -10.35
N ASP A 346 0.13 22.87 -9.65
CA ASP A 346 0.95 22.79 -8.44
C ASP A 346 2.45 22.91 -8.75
N ILE A 347 2.95 22.27 -9.83
CA ILE A 347 4.32 22.46 -10.33
C ILE A 347 4.59 23.93 -10.63
N ALA A 348 3.64 24.60 -11.29
CA ALA A 348 3.77 26.02 -11.60
C ALA A 348 3.84 26.87 -10.31
N ARG A 349 2.99 26.55 -9.32
CA ARG A 349 2.98 27.26 -8.04
C ARG A 349 4.23 27.00 -7.20
N ALA A 350 4.69 25.75 -7.12
CA ALA A 350 5.94 25.41 -6.45
C ALA A 350 7.12 26.22 -7.01
N LYS A 351 7.20 26.30 -8.34
CA LYS A 351 8.22 27.13 -9.01
C LYS A 351 8.11 28.62 -8.67
N GLU A 352 6.90 29.17 -8.54
CA GLU A 352 6.72 30.57 -8.09
C GLU A 352 7.20 30.77 -6.65
N CYS A 353 7.04 29.76 -5.78
CA CYS A 353 7.58 29.76 -4.42
C CYS A 353 9.10 29.57 -4.37
N GLY A 354 9.74 29.16 -5.45
CA GLY A 354 11.15 28.78 -5.49
C GLY A 354 11.42 27.34 -5.06
N ALA A 355 10.37 26.53 -4.87
CA ALA A 355 10.42 25.14 -4.48
C ALA A 355 10.44 24.20 -5.70
N GLU A 356 10.94 22.99 -5.49
CA GLU A 356 10.79 21.88 -6.42
C GLU A 356 9.52 21.06 -6.10
N TYR A 357 9.09 20.19 -7.02
CA TYR A 357 7.87 19.42 -6.86
C TYR A 357 8.13 17.94 -7.11
N MET A 358 7.74 17.09 -6.17
CA MET A 358 7.88 15.64 -6.21
C MET A 358 6.51 14.98 -6.14
N PRO A 359 5.88 14.63 -7.28
CA PRO A 359 4.57 13.98 -7.27
C PRO A 359 4.63 12.61 -6.60
N VAL A 360 3.53 12.25 -5.93
CA VAL A 360 3.31 10.92 -5.37
C VAL A 360 2.59 10.06 -6.39
N VAL A 361 3.10 8.84 -6.62
CA VAL A 361 2.47 7.79 -7.41
C VAL A 361 2.27 6.55 -6.54
N TYR A 362 1.29 5.71 -6.86
CA TYR A 362 0.99 4.51 -6.08
C TYR A 362 0.45 3.38 -6.97
N PRO A 363 0.68 2.09 -6.61
CA PRO A 363 0.28 0.97 -7.45
C PRO A 363 -1.21 0.64 -7.39
N GLY A 364 -1.84 0.87 -6.27
CA GLY A 364 -3.22 0.61 -5.88
C GLY A 364 -3.37 0.85 -4.39
N HIS A 365 -4.59 0.65 -3.84
CA HIS A 365 -4.84 0.80 -2.41
C HIS A 365 -5.99 -0.10 -1.97
N SER A 366 -5.86 -0.70 -0.79
CA SER A 366 -6.89 -1.47 -0.10
C SER A 366 -6.67 -1.35 1.41
N TYR A 367 -7.74 -1.08 2.16
CA TYR A 367 -7.68 -0.93 3.62
C TYR A 367 -8.85 -1.67 4.30
N HIS A 368 -9.25 -2.82 3.76
CA HIS A 368 -10.41 -3.57 4.20
C HIS A 368 -10.18 -4.32 5.52
N ASN A 369 -9.05 -5.02 5.65
CA ASN A 369 -8.76 -5.79 6.86
C ASN A 369 -8.52 -4.91 8.09
N PRO A 370 -7.84 -3.74 7.98
CA PRO A 370 -7.76 -2.78 9.08
C PRO A 370 -9.11 -2.11 9.38
N ASP A 371 -9.93 -1.83 8.37
CA ASP A 371 -11.26 -1.22 8.48
C ASP A 371 -12.27 -1.92 7.56
N PRO A 372 -13.01 -2.91 8.07
CA PRO A 372 -13.99 -3.67 7.28
C PRO A 372 -15.18 -2.84 6.73
N SER A 373 -15.30 -1.58 7.10
CA SER A 373 -16.30 -0.68 6.51
C SER A 373 -15.89 -0.19 5.12
N ARG A 374 -14.62 -0.35 4.74
CA ARG A 374 -14.10 0.01 3.41
C ARG A 374 -14.19 -1.17 2.45
N PRO A 375 -14.38 -0.90 1.16
CA PRO A 375 -14.38 -1.95 0.15
C PRO A 375 -13.03 -2.68 0.09
N PHE A 376 -13.07 -3.99 -0.13
CA PHE A 376 -11.87 -4.75 -0.46
C PHE A 376 -11.35 -4.35 -1.84
N ASN A 377 -10.03 -4.17 -1.98
CA ASN A 377 -9.38 -3.77 -3.23
C ASN A 377 -9.98 -2.48 -3.81
N GLU A 378 -10.20 -1.48 -2.95
CA GLU A 378 -10.93 -0.23 -3.27
C GLU A 378 -10.33 0.52 -4.48
N TYR A 379 -9.00 0.49 -4.63
CA TYR A 379 -8.27 1.05 -5.77
C TYR A 379 -7.45 -0.06 -6.44
N PRO A 380 -8.05 -0.79 -7.40
CA PRO A 380 -7.41 -1.93 -8.04
C PRO A 380 -6.13 -1.55 -8.77
N ARG A 381 -5.13 -2.42 -8.67
CA ARG A 381 -3.80 -2.24 -9.29
C ARG A 381 -3.83 -2.33 -10.82
N ARG A 382 -4.84 -3.02 -11.38
CA ARG A 382 -5.10 -3.16 -12.82
C ARG A 382 -3.88 -3.65 -13.60
N GLY A 383 -3.15 -4.62 -13.05
CA GLY A 383 -1.94 -5.14 -13.68
C GLY A 383 -0.78 -4.14 -13.81
N GLY A 384 -0.81 -3.06 -13.03
CA GLY A 384 0.16 -1.98 -13.08
C GLY A 384 -0.25 -0.81 -13.97
N LYS A 385 -1.41 -0.88 -14.64
CA LYS A 385 -1.89 0.21 -15.54
C LYS A 385 -2.13 1.51 -14.75
N LEU A 386 -2.72 1.41 -13.55
CA LEU A 386 -2.93 2.58 -12.68
C LEU A 386 -1.60 3.25 -12.30
N TYR A 387 -0.62 2.45 -11.88
CA TYR A 387 0.72 2.92 -11.54
C TYR A 387 1.42 3.58 -12.73
N TRP A 388 1.42 2.89 -13.88
CA TRP A 388 2.14 3.33 -15.05
C TRP A 388 1.58 4.62 -15.64
N ARG A 389 0.24 4.79 -15.62
CA ARG A 389 -0.41 6.04 -16.05
C ARG A 389 0.05 7.23 -15.23
N GLN A 390 0.10 7.08 -13.90
CA GLN A 390 0.58 8.15 -13.01
C GLN A 390 2.05 8.50 -13.29
N VAL A 391 2.92 7.49 -13.49
CA VAL A 391 4.34 7.72 -13.81
C VAL A 391 4.49 8.45 -15.15
N TYR A 392 3.74 8.03 -16.18
CA TYR A 392 3.74 8.68 -17.47
C TYR A 392 3.30 10.15 -17.38
N ASP A 393 2.21 10.42 -16.69
CA ASP A 393 1.68 11.77 -16.54
C ASP A 393 2.61 12.67 -15.70
N ALA A 394 3.23 12.12 -14.64
CA ALA A 394 4.22 12.83 -13.84
C ALA A 394 5.41 13.32 -14.68
N ILE A 395 5.98 12.44 -15.49
CA ILE A 395 7.11 12.78 -16.36
C ILE A 395 6.66 13.73 -17.48
N SER A 396 5.47 13.52 -18.06
CA SER A 396 4.90 14.38 -19.09
C SER A 396 4.63 15.80 -18.57
N ALA A 397 4.26 15.94 -17.29
CA ALA A 397 4.10 17.22 -16.61
C ALA A 397 5.44 17.93 -16.31
N GLY A 398 6.58 17.27 -16.56
CA GLY A 398 7.92 17.81 -16.36
C GLY A 398 8.53 17.53 -15.01
N SER A 399 7.99 16.57 -14.23
CA SER A 399 8.60 16.16 -12.96
C SER A 399 9.95 15.51 -13.19
N THR A 400 10.93 15.88 -12.37
CA THR A 400 12.31 15.38 -12.42
C THR A 400 12.62 14.38 -11.31
N MET A 401 11.69 14.17 -10.39
CA MET A 401 11.77 13.26 -9.27
C MET A 401 10.36 12.73 -8.96
N ILE A 402 10.26 11.51 -8.43
CA ILE A 402 8.98 10.86 -8.12
C ILE A 402 9.07 10.19 -6.75
N TYR A 403 8.04 10.39 -5.91
CA TYR A 403 7.83 9.61 -4.70
C TYR A 403 6.82 8.48 -4.98
N ASN A 404 7.21 7.26 -4.66
CA ASN A 404 6.33 6.09 -4.79
C ASN A 404 5.83 5.65 -3.41
N ALA A 405 4.56 5.71 -3.18
CA ALA A 405 3.90 5.18 -2.00
C ALA A 405 3.45 3.74 -2.27
N MET A 406 3.97 2.70 -1.58
CA MET A 406 5.10 2.58 -0.67
C MET A 406 5.90 1.32 -1.03
N PHE A 407 7.09 1.12 -0.48
CA PHE A 407 7.84 -0.12 -0.73
C PHE A 407 7.23 -1.33 -0.01
N ASP A 408 6.95 -1.21 1.29
CA ASP A 408 6.61 -2.32 2.20
C ASP A 408 5.24 -2.20 2.91
N GLU A 409 4.34 -1.33 2.44
CA GLU A 409 3.07 -1.06 3.12
C GLU A 409 1.96 -2.02 2.64
N VAL A 410 1.81 -3.13 3.34
CA VAL A 410 0.85 -4.18 3.02
C VAL A 410 -0.53 -3.98 3.64
N ASP A 411 -0.65 -3.16 4.68
CA ASP A 411 -1.92 -2.82 5.34
C ASP A 411 -2.80 -1.91 4.49
N GLU A 412 -2.19 -0.97 3.76
CA GLU A 412 -2.90 -0.09 2.84
C GLU A 412 -2.88 -0.59 1.39
N GLY A 413 -2.36 -1.77 1.13
CA GLY A 413 -2.33 -2.35 -0.21
C GLY A 413 -1.46 -1.59 -1.22
N THR A 414 -0.56 -0.71 -0.76
CA THR A 414 0.34 0.09 -1.60
C THR A 414 1.71 -0.55 -1.84
N ALA A 415 2.00 -1.68 -1.20
CA ALA A 415 3.30 -2.33 -1.29
C ALA A 415 3.78 -2.60 -2.72
N MET A 416 5.00 -2.16 -3.04
CA MET A 416 5.70 -2.42 -4.31
C MET A 416 6.60 -3.65 -4.25
N TYR A 417 6.98 -4.10 -3.05
CA TYR A 417 7.81 -5.28 -2.88
C TYR A 417 7.05 -6.58 -3.22
N LYS A 418 7.73 -7.72 -3.10
CA LYS A 418 7.17 -9.03 -3.46
C LYS A 418 6.02 -9.41 -2.53
N ILE A 419 4.84 -9.63 -3.11
CA ILE A 419 3.64 -10.15 -2.41
C ILE A 419 3.17 -11.45 -3.05
N ALA A 420 2.26 -12.15 -2.39
CA ALA A 420 1.65 -13.38 -2.90
C ALA A 420 1.16 -13.20 -4.34
N ALA A 421 1.58 -14.09 -5.23
CA ALA A 421 1.19 -14.03 -6.64
C ALA A 421 -0.25 -14.45 -6.85
N THR A 422 -0.68 -15.50 -6.13
CA THR A 422 -2.01 -16.09 -6.24
C THR A 422 -2.57 -16.46 -4.87
N SER A 423 -3.83 -16.85 -4.82
CA SER A 423 -4.46 -17.37 -3.59
C SER A 423 -3.79 -18.66 -3.07
N ALA A 424 -3.06 -19.41 -3.91
CA ALA A 424 -2.28 -20.58 -3.47
C ALA A 424 -1.09 -20.19 -2.59
N ASP A 425 -0.60 -18.96 -2.74
CA ASP A 425 0.52 -18.39 -1.99
C ASP A 425 0.06 -17.65 -0.73
N VAL A 426 -1.24 -17.72 -0.40
CA VAL A 426 -1.86 -17.07 0.77
C VAL A 426 -2.24 -18.13 1.80
N PRO A 427 -2.01 -17.90 3.10
CA PRO A 427 -2.46 -18.79 4.15
C PRO A 427 -3.98 -18.96 4.17
N VAL A 428 -4.43 -20.19 4.49
CA VAL A 428 -5.86 -20.54 4.54
C VAL A 428 -6.62 -19.63 5.52
N GLY A 429 -7.75 -19.10 5.07
CA GLY A 429 -8.65 -18.25 5.86
C GLY A 429 -8.34 -16.76 5.82
N LEU A 430 -7.33 -16.33 5.08
CA LEU A 430 -7.08 -14.91 4.84
C LEU A 430 -7.75 -14.43 3.55
N GLN A 431 -8.31 -13.24 3.62
CA GLN A 431 -8.75 -12.47 2.46
C GLN A 431 -7.77 -11.32 2.25
N VAL A 432 -6.94 -11.41 1.22
CA VAL A 432 -5.91 -10.41 0.92
C VAL A 432 -5.81 -10.18 -0.58
N VAL A 433 -5.32 -9.01 -0.97
CA VAL A 433 -5.02 -8.67 -2.37
C VAL A 433 -3.75 -9.41 -2.79
N THR A 434 -3.87 -10.22 -3.83
CA THR A 434 -2.78 -10.92 -4.51
C THR A 434 -2.50 -10.28 -5.86
N MET A 435 -1.44 -10.71 -6.53
CA MET A 435 -1.09 -10.16 -7.85
C MET A 435 -2.13 -10.50 -8.92
N ASP A 436 -2.88 -11.58 -8.75
CA ASP A 436 -3.93 -12.04 -9.66
C ASP A 436 -5.34 -11.53 -9.31
N THR A 437 -5.51 -10.77 -8.23
CA THR A 437 -6.82 -10.25 -7.77
C THR A 437 -7.58 -9.47 -8.85
N ASP A 438 -6.86 -8.75 -9.70
CA ASP A 438 -7.42 -7.96 -10.82
C ASP A 438 -7.58 -8.78 -12.11
N GLY A 439 -7.42 -10.10 -12.05
CA GLY A 439 -7.53 -11.00 -13.22
C GLY A 439 -6.31 -11.02 -14.13
N GLU A 440 -5.20 -10.40 -13.72
CA GLU A 440 -3.93 -10.38 -14.47
C GLU A 440 -2.96 -11.37 -13.82
N CYS A 441 -2.36 -12.25 -14.63
CA CYS A 441 -1.37 -13.21 -14.16
C CYS A 441 0.01 -12.59 -14.01
N LEU A 442 0.38 -12.18 -12.82
CA LEU A 442 1.62 -11.45 -12.57
C LEU A 442 2.52 -12.17 -11.56
N PRO A 443 3.83 -12.17 -11.75
CA PRO A 443 4.74 -12.70 -10.74
C PRO A 443 4.80 -11.78 -9.50
N SER A 444 5.22 -12.34 -8.37
CA SER A 444 5.30 -11.62 -7.08
C SER A 444 6.15 -10.34 -7.16
N ASP A 445 7.14 -10.30 -8.03
CA ASP A 445 8.09 -9.18 -8.23
C ASP A 445 7.68 -8.16 -9.30
N TRP A 446 6.46 -8.28 -9.85
CA TRP A 446 6.02 -7.45 -10.99
C TRP A 446 6.15 -5.95 -10.74
N TYR A 447 5.76 -5.48 -9.56
CA TYR A 447 5.81 -4.05 -9.22
C TYR A 447 7.24 -3.54 -8.99
N LEU A 448 8.16 -4.41 -8.55
CA LEU A 448 9.59 -4.07 -8.53
C LEU A 448 10.13 -3.88 -9.96
N GLN A 449 9.73 -4.76 -10.90
CA GLN A 449 10.09 -4.62 -12.31
C GLN A 449 9.55 -3.30 -12.89
N LEU A 450 8.27 -2.96 -12.62
CA LEU A 450 7.68 -1.69 -13.04
C LEU A 450 8.38 -0.48 -12.44
N GLY A 451 8.74 -0.52 -11.15
CA GLY A 451 9.51 0.53 -10.47
C GLY A 451 10.84 0.81 -11.16
N GLY A 452 11.56 -0.26 -11.56
CA GLY A 452 12.80 -0.12 -12.32
C GLY A 452 12.60 0.47 -13.73
N GLN A 453 11.51 0.12 -14.41
CA GLN A 453 11.19 0.73 -15.71
C GLN A 453 10.77 2.20 -15.56
N ALA A 454 10.02 2.53 -14.51
CA ALA A 454 9.66 3.90 -14.18
C ALA A 454 10.90 4.78 -13.91
N THR A 455 11.87 4.25 -13.18
CA THR A 455 13.16 4.91 -12.95
C THR A 455 13.90 5.19 -14.28
N LYS A 456 13.95 4.20 -15.18
CA LYS A 456 14.57 4.37 -16.51
C LYS A 456 13.84 5.40 -17.36
N MET A 457 12.50 5.40 -17.34
CA MET A 457 11.70 6.38 -18.07
C MET A 457 11.90 7.80 -17.53
N LEU A 458 11.94 7.96 -16.20
CA LEU A 458 12.22 9.23 -15.54
C LEU A 458 13.60 9.82 -15.96
N ARG A 459 14.58 8.97 -16.16
CA ARG A 459 15.94 9.35 -16.60
C ARG A 459 16.09 9.52 -18.10
N GLY A 460 15.05 9.21 -18.88
CA GLY A 460 15.14 9.20 -20.33
C GLY A 460 16.00 8.05 -20.91
N GLU A 461 16.28 7.02 -20.11
CA GLU A 461 17.00 5.81 -20.55
C GLU A 461 16.11 4.94 -21.45
N ILE A 462 14.80 5.05 -21.31
CA ILE A 462 13.80 4.53 -22.23
C ILE A 462 12.88 5.66 -22.68
N PRO A 463 12.24 5.56 -23.87
CA PRO A 463 11.29 6.57 -24.33
C PRO A 463 10.13 6.78 -23.37
N LEU A 464 9.62 8.01 -23.28
CA LEU A 464 8.36 8.30 -22.62
C LEU A 464 7.23 7.58 -23.34
N THR A 465 6.51 6.71 -22.65
CA THR A 465 5.44 5.87 -23.23
C THR A 465 4.29 5.66 -22.24
N GLU A 466 3.07 5.75 -22.74
CA GLU A 466 1.86 5.41 -21.99
C GLU A 466 1.71 3.91 -21.76
N THR A 467 2.32 3.10 -22.60
CA THR A 467 2.24 1.64 -22.53
C THR A 467 3.36 1.09 -21.66
N ILE A 468 3.02 0.17 -20.77
CA ILE A 468 4.00 -0.58 -19.97
C ILE A 468 5.04 -1.21 -20.90
N PRO A 469 6.35 -0.90 -20.75
CA PRO A 469 7.39 -1.27 -21.72
C PRO A 469 7.88 -2.72 -21.59
N ILE A 470 7.37 -3.46 -20.62
CA ILE A 470 7.69 -4.88 -20.39
C ILE A 470 6.42 -5.71 -20.52
N SER A 471 6.57 -6.90 -21.05
CA SER A 471 5.47 -7.87 -21.09
C SER A 471 5.40 -8.60 -19.75
N SER A 472 4.18 -8.78 -19.22
CA SER A 472 3.97 -9.77 -18.18
C SER A 472 4.53 -11.11 -18.66
N PRO A 473 5.34 -11.81 -17.86
CA PRO A 473 5.74 -13.16 -18.22
C PRO A 473 4.46 -13.98 -18.39
N THR A 474 4.16 -14.37 -19.62
CA THR A 474 3.07 -15.30 -19.92
C THR A 474 3.48 -16.70 -19.45
N ASN A 475 3.61 -16.88 -18.16
CA ASN A 475 3.63 -18.21 -17.57
C ASN A 475 2.16 -18.68 -17.52
N ALA A 476 1.68 -19.20 -18.63
CA ALA A 476 0.37 -19.88 -18.75
C ALA A 476 0.21 -21.06 -17.76
N GLY A 477 1.17 -21.29 -16.87
CA GLY A 477 1.11 -22.26 -15.79
C GLY A 477 1.10 -21.65 -14.39
N ALA A 478 1.29 -20.31 -14.24
CA ALA A 478 1.39 -19.69 -12.91
C ALA A 478 0.07 -19.08 -12.42
N CYS A 479 -0.93 -19.00 -13.25
CA CYS A 479 -2.25 -18.52 -12.91
C CYS A 479 -3.34 -19.56 -13.16
N GLU A 480 -3.11 -20.77 -12.76
CA GLU A 480 -4.27 -21.56 -12.35
C GLU A 480 -4.73 -20.92 -11.03
N SER A 481 -5.49 -19.81 -11.13
CA SER A 481 -6.27 -19.31 -10.01
C SER A 481 -7.04 -20.50 -9.46
N SER A 482 -6.63 -20.99 -8.30
CA SER A 482 -7.27 -22.12 -7.65
C SER A 482 -8.67 -21.75 -7.16
N THR A 483 -9.04 -20.47 -7.21
CA THR A 483 -10.36 -20.00 -6.85
C THR A 483 -11.21 -19.90 -8.13
N PRO A 484 -12.07 -20.87 -8.41
CA PRO A 484 -12.97 -20.78 -9.55
C PRO A 484 -13.89 -19.57 -9.35
N SER A 485 -13.98 -18.73 -10.37
CA SER A 485 -14.91 -17.61 -10.40
C SER A 485 -15.98 -17.81 -11.48
N ILE A 486 -17.09 -17.09 -11.33
CA ILE A 486 -18.13 -17.02 -12.34
C ILE A 486 -18.06 -15.64 -12.97
N ARG A 487 -17.73 -15.59 -14.26
CA ARG A 487 -17.82 -14.34 -15.01
C ARG A 487 -19.21 -14.16 -15.56
N ILE A 488 -19.80 -13.01 -15.28
CA ILE A 488 -21.08 -12.59 -15.85
C ILE A 488 -20.84 -11.48 -16.86
N ARG A 489 -21.28 -11.69 -18.08
CA ARG A 489 -21.33 -10.67 -19.11
C ARG A 489 -22.76 -10.25 -19.31
N VAL A 490 -23.06 -8.99 -19.05
CA VAL A 490 -24.36 -8.38 -19.26
C VAL A 490 -24.30 -7.52 -20.49
N SER A 491 -25.17 -7.79 -21.47
CA SER A 491 -25.32 -6.94 -22.66
C SER A 491 -26.77 -6.48 -22.77
N THR A 492 -27.02 -5.19 -22.94
CA THR A 492 -28.36 -4.65 -22.99
C THR A 492 -28.49 -3.52 -24.00
N THR A 493 -29.65 -3.47 -24.67
CA THR A 493 -30.06 -2.32 -25.47
C THR A 493 -31.12 -1.46 -24.76
N SER A 494 -31.41 -1.77 -23.48
CA SER A 494 -32.34 -1.02 -22.65
C SER A 494 -31.69 0.27 -22.11
N ASP A 495 -32.48 1.29 -21.81
CA ASP A 495 -32.03 2.52 -21.19
C ASP A 495 -31.50 2.29 -19.75
N TRP A 496 -32.05 1.32 -19.04
CA TRP A 496 -31.53 0.85 -17.77
C TRP A 496 -31.73 -0.67 -17.62
N THR A 497 -30.79 -1.30 -16.94
CA THR A 497 -30.85 -2.72 -16.58
C THR A 497 -30.22 -2.87 -15.18
N THR A 498 -30.92 -3.60 -14.31
CA THR A 498 -30.37 -4.06 -13.02
C THR A 498 -30.41 -5.58 -12.97
N ILE A 499 -29.42 -6.18 -12.36
CA ILE A 499 -29.34 -7.62 -12.16
C ILE A 499 -29.07 -7.86 -10.68
N ASP A 500 -30.07 -8.39 -9.99
CA ASP A 500 -29.98 -8.84 -8.61
C ASP A 500 -29.52 -10.29 -8.59
N LEU A 501 -28.49 -10.58 -7.81
CA LEU A 501 -27.85 -11.88 -7.68
C LEU A 501 -28.08 -12.43 -6.27
N ASP A 502 -28.83 -13.50 -6.15
CA ASP A 502 -29.20 -14.12 -4.88
C ASP A 502 -28.98 -15.64 -4.89
N GLY A 503 -28.98 -16.27 -3.72
CA GLY A 503 -28.96 -17.73 -3.56
C GLY A 503 -27.56 -18.36 -3.45
N VAL A 504 -26.53 -17.63 -3.85
CA VAL A 504 -25.12 -18.00 -3.64
C VAL A 504 -24.49 -16.95 -2.76
N GLN A 505 -23.73 -17.35 -1.77
CA GLN A 505 -22.93 -16.39 -1.02
C GLN A 505 -21.77 -15.93 -1.91
N ILE A 506 -21.71 -14.64 -2.21
CA ILE A 506 -20.69 -14.02 -3.05
C ILE A 506 -19.85 -13.14 -2.13
N ASP A 507 -18.57 -13.47 -1.99
CA ASP A 507 -17.67 -12.70 -1.14
C ASP A 507 -17.21 -11.42 -1.81
N ASN A 508 -17.06 -11.45 -3.13
CA ASN A 508 -16.62 -10.30 -3.88
C ASN A 508 -17.21 -10.30 -5.28
N MET A 509 -17.47 -9.10 -5.80
CA MET A 509 -17.85 -8.86 -7.20
C MET A 509 -16.97 -7.75 -7.76
N GLN A 510 -16.40 -7.99 -8.95
CA GLN A 510 -15.48 -7.05 -9.56
C GLN A 510 -15.89 -6.74 -11.00
N ILE A 511 -16.02 -5.45 -11.35
CA ILE A 511 -16.21 -5.03 -12.74
C ILE A 511 -14.88 -5.20 -13.47
N VAL A 512 -14.87 -6.09 -14.45
CA VAL A 512 -13.72 -6.36 -15.33
C VAL A 512 -13.66 -5.32 -16.45
N SER A 513 -14.81 -5.00 -17.03
CA SER A 513 -14.93 -3.96 -18.05
C SER A 513 -16.38 -3.46 -18.17
N SER A 514 -16.56 -2.26 -18.71
CA SER A 514 -17.85 -1.73 -19.10
C SER A 514 -17.73 -0.91 -20.39
N SER A 515 -18.84 -0.78 -21.12
CA SER A 515 -18.88 0.05 -22.32
C SER A 515 -18.64 1.52 -21.98
N PRO A 516 -17.82 2.25 -22.75
CA PRO A 516 -17.61 3.69 -22.57
C PRO A 516 -18.90 4.51 -22.73
N GLU A 517 -19.88 3.97 -23.47
CA GLU A 517 -21.17 4.61 -23.75
C GLU A 517 -22.19 4.42 -22.62
N ALA A 518 -21.89 3.58 -21.63
CA ALA A 518 -22.73 3.45 -20.45
C ALA A 518 -22.67 4.75 -19.64
N SER A 519 -23.84 5.28 -19.26
CA SER A 519 -23.92 6.46 -18.37
C SER A 519 -23.70 6.09 -16.90
N ASP A 520 -23.92 4.82 -16.56
CA ASP A 520 -23.58 4.21 -15.28
C ASP A 520 -23.33 2.72 -15.48
N ALA A 521 -22.27 2.20 -14.87
CA ALA A 521 -21.94 0.78 -14.77
C ALA A 521 -21.34 0.56 -13.38
N SER A 522 -22.15 0.07 -12.45
CA SER A 522 -21.77 -0.03 -11.04
C SER A 522 -22.29 -1.31 -10.38
N ILE A 523 -21.75 -1.61 -9.21
CA ILE A 523 -22.20 -2.68 -8.33
C ILE A 523 -22.71 -2.02 -7.04
N ASP A 524 -23.94 -2.35 -6.67
CA ASP A 524 -24.56 -1.96 -5.41
C ASP A 524 -24.94 -3.22 -4.62
N GLN A 525 -24.14 -3.60 -3.65
CA GLN A 525 -24.23 -4.87 -2.94
C GLN A 525 -24.20 -6.05 -3.95
N ASN A 526 -25.25 -6.86 -4.00
CA ASN A 526 -25.40 -7.97 -4.96
C ASN A 526 -26.19 -7.55 -6.22
N ARG A 527 -26.23 -6.26 -6.52
CA ARG A 527 -26.93 -5.72 -7.69
C ARG A 527 -25.95 -5.09 -8.67
N LEU A 528 -25.99 -5.56 -9.91
CA LEU A 528 -25.32 -4.92 -11.03
C LEU A 528 -26.25 -3.86 -11.63
N VAL A 529 -25.73 -2.67 -11.91
CA VAL A 529 -26.47 -1.56 -12.52
C VAL A 529 -25.77 -1.17 -13.82
N LEU A 530 -26.55 -1.07 -14.90
CA LEU A 530 -26.06 -0.66 -16.21
C LEU A 530 -27.07 0.23 -16.89
N THR A 531 -26.67 1.48 -17.22
CA THR A 531 -27.57 2.47 -17.81
C THR A 531 -26.96 3.15 -19.03
N GLN A 532 -27.83 3.63 -19.93
CA GLN A 532 -27.48 4.50 -21.07
C GLN A 532 -28.56 5.55 -21.30
N SER A 533 -28.28 6.52 -22.16
CA SER A 533 -29.30 7.53 -22.50
C SER A 533 -30.46 6.91 -23.28
N ILE A 534 -31.68 7.50 -23.11
CA ILE A 534 -32.88 7.05 -23.85
C ILE A 534 -32.66 7.18 -25.36
N GLU A 535 -31.89 8.17 -25.83
CA GLU A 535 -31.59 8.35 -27.25
C GLU A 535 -30.78 7.20 -27.80
N GLN A 536 -29.76 6.75 -27.05
CA GLN A 536 -28.92 5.59 -27.39
C GLN A 536 -29.76 4.30 -27.40
N ALA A 537 -30.57 4.09 -26.38
CA ALA A 537 -31.44 2.93 -26.28
C ALA A 537 -32.46 2.89 -27.44
N ASN A 538 -33.11 4.03 -27.79
CA ASN A 538 -34.01 4.12 -28.92
C ASN A 538 -33.30 3.90 -30.28
N ALA A 539 -32.04 4.21 -30.38
CA ALA A 539 -31.21 3.89 -31.55
C ALA A 539 -30.80 2.42 -31.62
N GLY A 540 -31.12 1.61 -30.60
CA GLY A 540 -30.77 0.19 -30.49
C GLY A 540 -29.29 -0.02 -30.16
N GLN A 541 -28.63 0.96 -29.58
CA GLN A 541 -27.24 0.84 -29.15
C GLN A 541 -27.13 -0.17 -28.00
N SER A 542 -26.21 -1.11 -28.12
CA SER A 542 -25.92 -2.07 -27.06
C SER A 542 -24.79 -1.54 -26.18
N ILE A 543 -24.99 -1.64 -24.87
CA ILE A 543 -23.94 -1.44 -23.87
C ILE A 543 -23.69 -2.75 -23.13
N GLU A 544 -22.50 -2.89 -22.54
CA GLU A 544 -22.04 -4.12 -21.92
C GLU A 544 -21.33 -3.84 -20.60
N MET A 545 -21.45 -4.78 -19.66
CA MET A 545 -20.64 -4.85 -18.45
C MET A 545 -20.21 -6.30 -18.21
N ILE A 546 -18.95 -6.49 -17.84
CA ILE A 546 -18.39 -7.80 -17.46
C ILE A 546 -18.00 -7.73 -15.98
N VAL A 547 -18.50 -8.69 -15.20
CA VAL A 547 -18.27 -8.78 -13.76
C VAL A 547 -17.81 -10.18 -13.39
N ASP A 548 -16.78 -10.30 -12.60
CA ASP A 548 -16.35 -11.54 -11.96
C ASP A 548 -16.96 -11.67 -10.57
N LEU A 549 -17.53 -12.82 -10.28
CA LEU A 549 -18.10 -13.20 -8.99
C LEU A 549 -17.20 -14.26 -8.35
N PHE A 550 -16.89 -14.05 -7.08
CA PHE A 550 -16.11 -14.98 -6.27
C PHE A 550 -17.03 -15.58 -5.19
N PRO A 551 -17.70 -16.72 -5.48
CA PRO A 551 -18.60 -17.34 -4.52
C PRO A 551 -17.83 -18.04 -3.40
N THR A 552 -18.34 -17.95 -2.17
CA THR A 552 -17.89 -18.75 -1.03
C THR A 552 -18.80 -19.95 -0.82
N GLY A 553 -18.19 -21.04 -0.48
CA GLY A 553 -18.88 -22.27 -0.13
C GLY A 553 -18.83 -23.31 -1.26
N LEU A 554 -18.29 -24.46 -0.91
CA LEU A 554 -18.23 -25.64 -1.77
C LEU A 554 -19.57 -26.36 -1.72
N GLY A 555 -20.19 -26.58 -2.86
CA GLY A 555 -21.42 -27.34 -2.98
C GLY A 555 -22.24 -26.92 -4.20
N GLU A 556 -23.21 -27.74 -4.55
CA GLU A 556 -24.24 -27.35 -5.52
C GLU A 556 -25.05 -26.19 -4.92
N SER A 557 -25.05 -25.06 -5.60
CA SER A 557 -25.76 -23.85 -5.19
C SER A 557 -26.54 -23.28 -6.36
N THR A 558 -27.67 -22.69 -6.08
CA THR A 558 -28.51 -22.08 -7.10
C THR A 558 -28.29 -20.57 -7.08
N LEU A 559 -27.74 -20.02 -8.16
CA LEU A 559 -27.68 -18.59 -8.39
C LEU A 559 -29.01 -18.12 -8.99
N ASN A 560 -29.71 -17.29 -8.26
CA ASN A 560 -30.93 -16.65 -8.72
C ASN A 560 -30.60 -15.30 -9.35
N ILE A 561 -31.01 -15.11 -10.59
CA ILE A 561 -30.81 -13.87 -11.34
C ILE A 561 -32.16 -13.22 -11.57
N THR A 562 -32.38 -12.09 -10.91
CA THR A 562 -33.58 -11.26 -11.12
C THR A 562 -33.17 -10.03 -11.91
N ILE A 563 -33.81 -9.81 -13.05
CA ILE A 563 -33.54 -8.67 -13.90
C ILE A 563 -34.64 -7.62 -13.76
N GLY A 564 -34.21 -6.36 -13.52
CA GLY A 564 -35.01 -5.18 -13.75
C GLY A 564 -34.52 -4.45 -14.99
N ARG A 565 -35.41 -3.90 -15.81
CA ARG A 565 -35.03 -3.18 -17.02
C ARG A 565 -36.07 -2.17 -17.46
N GLY A 566 -35.69 -1.23 -18.32
CA GLY A 566 -36.57 -0.31 -18.99
C GLY A 566 -37.57 -1.00 -19.94
N ASN A 567 -38.49 -0.26 -20.44
CA ASN A 567 -39.59 -0.75 -21.28
C ASN A 567 -39.20 -1.06 -22.73
N ILE A 568 -37.95 -0.80 -23.12
CA ILE A 568 -37.43 -1.00 -24.47
C ILE A 568 -36.16 -1.84 -24.44
N GLY A 569 -35.90 -2.52 -25.55
CA GLY A 569 -34.65 -3.25 -25.78
C GLY A 569 -34.66 -4.69 -25.31
N GLU A 570 -33.52 -5.32 -25.48
CA GLU A 570 -33.23 -6.69 -25.12
C GLU A 570 -32.06 -6.72 -24.14
N THR A 571 -32.04 -7.73 -23.26
CA THR A 571 -30.93 -7.96 -22.35
C THR A 571 -30.52 -9.42 -22.41
N SER A 572 -29.22 -9.67 -22.52
CA SER A 572 -28.64 -11.00 -22.36
C SER A 572 -27.65 -11.03 -21.22
N VAL A 573 -27.61 -12.16 -20.52
CA VAL A 573 -26.63 -12.46 -19.48
C VAL A 573 -25.96 -13.78 -19.86
N GLU A 574 -24.68 -13.73 -20.09
CA GLU A 574 -23.83 -14.90 -20.31
C GLU A 574 -23.02 -15.17 -19.06
N MET A 575 -22.97 -16.43 -18.64
CA MET A 575 -22.21 -16.87 -17.47
C MET A 575 -21.13 -17.82 -17.91
N TYR A 576 -19.92 -17.59 -17.43
CA TYR A 576 -18.75 -18.40 -17.72
C TYR A 576 -18.13 -18.91 -16.42
N ALA A 577 -17.72 -20.18 -16.40
CA ALA A 577 -16.76 -20.66 -15.42
C ALA A 577 -15.38 -20.17 -15.82
N MET A 578 -14.69 -19.54 -14.88
CA MET A 578 -13.33 -19.08 -15.07
C MET A 578 -12.36 -19.98 -14.31
N ARG A 579 -11.30 -20.41 -14.98
CA ARG A 579 -10.13 -21.05 -14.38
C ARG A 579 -8.88 -20.38 -14.98
N GLY A 580 -8.39 -19.38 -14.31
CA GLY A 580 -7.35 -18.53 -14.89
C GLY A 580 -7.86 -17.83 -16.17
N PRO A 581 -7.08 -17.82 -17.26
CA PRO A 581 -7.49 -17.21 -18.52
C PRO A 581 -8.55 -17.99 -19.28
N ASP A 582 -8.76 -19.28 -18.94
CA ASP A 582 -9.70 -20.14 -19.62
C ASP A 582 -11.12 -19.86 -19.16
N SER A 583 -12.01 -19.67 -20.12
CA SER A 583 -13.43 -19.46 -19.86
C SER A 583 -14.26 -20.53 -20.54
N THR A 584 -15.19 -21.12 -19.78
CA THR A 584 -16.17 -22.06 -20.32
C THR A 584 -17.56 -21.47 -20.17
N LEU A 585 -18.24 -21.23 -21.29
CA LEU A 585 -19.62 -20.74 -21.26
C LEU A 585 -20.51 -21.78 -20.60
N LEU A 586 -21.16 -21.41 -19.50
CA LEU A 586 -22.06 -22.25 -18.74
C LEU A 586 -23.50 -22.07 -19.20
N LYS A 587 -23.93 -20.84 -19.37
CA LYS A 587 -25.32 -20.49 -19.67
C LYS A 587 -25.42 -19.13 -20.34
N THR A 588 -26.38 -19.01 -21.24
CA THR A 588 -26.88 -17.74 -21.75
C THR A 588 -28.35 -17.59 -21.35
N LEU A 589 -28.69 -16.50 -20.70
CA LEU A 589 -30.06 -16.11 -20.37
C LEU A 589 -30.44 -14.88 -21.21
N GLN A 590 -31.62 -14.89 -21.81
CA GLN A 590 -32.10 -13.78 -22.63
C GLN A 590 -33.46 -13.30 -22.16
N TRP A 591 -33.66 -12.00 -22.17
CA TRP A 591 -34.93 -11.34 -21.91
C TRP A 591 -35.25 -10.44 -23.09
N SER A 592 -36.42 -10.64 -23.71
CA SER A 592 -36.90 -9.85 -24.82
C SER A 592 -38.36 -9.42 -24.58
N GLY A 593 -38.74 -8.31 -25.16
CA GLY A 593 -40.12 -7.76 -25.09
C GLY A 593 -40.38 -6.85 -23.86
N ILE A 594 -41.52 -6.21 -23.85
CA ILE A 594 -42.00 -5.30 -22.80
C ILE A 594 -42.56 -6.14 -21.66
N GLY A 595 -41.87 -6.20 -20.50
CA GLY A 595 -42.40 -6.78 -19.27
C GLY A 595 -43.27 -5.77 -18.53
N ALA A 596 -44.47 -6.14 -18.08
CA ALA A 596 -45.40 -5.23 -17.42
C ALA A 596 -44.84 -4.63 -16.12
N ASP A 597 -43.90 -5.29 -15.44
CA ASP A 597 -43.32 -4.85 -14.17
C ASP A 597 -41.77 -4.82 -14.18
N GLY A 598 -41.15 -4.98 -15.35
CA GLY A 598 -39.69 -4.87 -15.50
C GLY A 598 -38.83 -5.95 -14.81
N GLN A 599 -39.42 -6.87 -14.07
CA GLN A 599 -38.69 -7.89 -13.33
C GLN A 599 -38.99 -9.31 -13.83
N ASN A 600 -37.94 -10.06 -14.11
CA ASN A 600 -38.02 -11.47 -14.49
C ASN A 600 -36.96 -12.27 -13.74
N LEU A 601 -37.41 -13.22 -12.93
CA LEU A 601 -36.54 -14.18 -12.25
C LEU A 601 -36.12 -15.31 -13.18
N LYS A 602 -34.84 -15.60 -13.27
CA LYS A 602 -34.29 -16.85 -13.83
C LYS A 602 -33.28 -17.43 -12.86
N THR A 603 -33.27 -18.75 -12.79
CA THR A 603 -32.36 -19.49 -11.93
C THR A 603 -31.30 -20.19 -12.74
N PHE A 604 -30.11 -20.25 -12.19
CA PHE A 604 -28.99 -21.02 -12.71
C PHE A 604 -28.39 -21.88 -11.58
N GLU A 605 -28.35 -23.18 -11.82
CA GLU A 605 -27.66 -24.11 -10.93
C GLU A 605 -26.14 -24.02 -11.20
N VAL A 606 -25.39 -23.62 -10.19
CA VAL A 606 -23.93 -23.60 -10.26
C VAL A 606 -23.42 -25.00 -9.97
N PRO A 607 -22.81 -25.69 -10.95
CA PRO A 607 -22.33 -27.04 -10.74
C PRO A 607 -21.20 -27.06 -9.68
N GLY A 608 -21.35 -27.89 -8.65
CA GLY A 608 -20.33 -28.05 -7.60
C GLY A 608 -18.97 -28.49 -8.13
N SER A 609 -18.95 -29.18 -9.29
CA SER A 609 -17.71 -29.54 -9.98
C SER A 609 -16.87 -28.36 -10.46
N LEU A 610 -17.44 -27.15 -10.53
CA LEU A 610 -16.70 -25.93 -10.89
C LEU A 610 -15.77 -25.48 -9.77
N PHE A 611 -16.11 -25.80 -8.52
CA PHE A 611 -15.39 -25.34 -7.33
C PHE A 611 -14.44 -26.39 -6.74
N GLY A 612 -14.24 -27.51 -7.44
CA GLY A 612 -13.46 -28.64 -6.96
C GLY A 612 -14.23 -29.50 -5.94
N THR A 613 -13.93 -30.78 -5.90
CA THR A 613 -14.35 -31.61 -4.77
C THR A 613 -13.49 -31.24 -3.58
N ALA A 614 -14.12 -30.91 -2.45
CA ALA A 614 -13.40 -30.86 -1.19
C ALA A 614 -12.58 -32.15 -1.01
N PRO A 615 -11.31 -32.05 -0.55
CA PRO A 615 -10.49 -33.23 -0.31
C PRO A 615 -11.09 -34.14 0.76
#